data_ee28dd108d41dd5ae45ab03145377650
#
_entry.id   ee28dd108d41dd5ae45ab03145377650
#
_cell.length_a   1.000
_cell.length_b   1.000
_cell.length_c   1.000
_cell.angle_alpha   90.00
_cell.angle_beta   90.00
_cell.angle_gamma   90.00
#
_symmetry.space_group_name_H-M   'P 1'
#
loop_
_entity.id
_entity.type
_entity.pdbx_description
1 polymer ?
#
loop_
_entity_poly.entity_id
_entity_poly.type
_entity_poly.pdbx_seq_one_letter_code
_entity_poly.pdbx_strand_id
1 'polypeptide(L)'
;MNYEIRNENRERLLAGMSPRARGKHKEQLALKWIYKWGWSAPSVIDSLAGNVGRGLSSRLVKRGLLIETRTGNGGITKGVPSKILTLTRTGLNDVERLLDEDELLPYELDPHKIKQDFLRHGLYAQKVTANVMGSEKFIGFQTEKEIQRIAESGVKQHDVIWHIDNARIGVEIELTAKWNRPFDQFIIGCAQSITSGAVNQLFLISDAPAIIKRYKQALTGGNQIPRWVQNKKRFWETNGLFTLPEGIERKVLCQEFKDY
;
A
#
# COMPACT_ATOMS: atom_id res chain seq x y z
N MET A 1 -21.21 23.36 29.53
CA MET A 1 -20.18 23.45 28.47
C MET A 1 -19.22 22.28 28.41
N ASN A 2 -18.58 21.79 29.53
CA ASN A 2 -17.65 20.65 29.47
C ASN A 2 -18.30 19.26 29.26
N TYR A 3 -19.55 19.07 29.60
CA TYR A 3 -20.24 17.77 29.53
C TYR A 3 -20.75 17.49 28.12
N GLU A 4 -21.31 18.48 27.43
CA GLU A 4 -21.79 18.37 26.04
C GLU A 4 -20.64 18.09 25.06
N ILE A 5 -19.53 18.83 25.18
CA ILE A 5 -18.33 18.60 24.36
C ILE A 5 -17.74 17.19 24.58
N ARG A 6 -17.83 16.66 25.80
CA ARG A 6 -17.43 15.27 26.09
C ARG A 6 -18.35 14.24 25.46
N ASN A 7 -19.63 14.50 25.42
CA ASN A 7 -20.63 13.61 24.80
C ASN A 7 -20.52 13.60 23.27
N GLU A 8 -20.43 14.77 22.65
CA GLU A 8 -20.20 14.88 21.18
C GLU A 8 -18.92 14.18 20.74
N ASN A 9 -17.80 14.39 21.46
CA ASN A 9 -16.55 13.71 21.20
C ASN A 9 -16.67 12.18 21.40
N ARG A 10 -17.43 11.74 22.40
CA ARG A 10 -17.68 10.31 22.64
C ARG A 10 -18.50 9.70 21.51
N GLU A 11 -19.58 10.35 21.06
CA GLU A 11 -20.42 9.88 19.97
C GLU A 11 -19.64 9.80 18.66
N ARG A 12 -18.85 10.83 18.34
CA ARG A 12 -17.95 10.81 17.17
C ARG A 12 -16.94 9.67 17.25
N LEU A 13 -16.33 9.43 18.41
CA LEU A 13 -15.37 8.33 18.62
C LEU A 13 -16.03 6.95 18.53
N LEU A 14 -17.30 6.83 18.88
CA LEU A 14 -18.04 5.57 18.82
C LEU A 14 -18.62 5.29 17.45
N ALA A 15 -18.76 6.31 16.58
CA ALA A 15 -19.37 6.18 15.25
C ALA A 15 -20.70 5.40 15.28
N GLY A 16 -21.59 5.75 16.22
CA GLY A 16 -22.87 5.08 16.42
C GLY A 16 -22.82 3.67 17.04
N MET A 17 -21.65 3.17 17.40
CA MET A 17 -21.46 1.82 17.99
C MET A 17 -21.36 1.88 19.51
N SER A 18 -21.69 0.76 20.18
CA SER A 18 -21.33 0.62 21.60
C SER A 18 -19.79 0.56 21.76
N PRO A 19 -19.24 0.95 22.94
CA PRO A 19 -17.79 0.87 23.17
C PRO A 19 -17.18 -0.50 22.90
N ARG A 20 -17.91 -1.57 23.24
CA ARG A 20 -17.50 -2.96 23.00
C ARG A 20 -17.49 -3.29 21.50
N ALA A 21 -18.54 -2.93 20.78
CA ALA A 21 -18.65 -3.14 19.34
C ALA A 21 -17.55 -2.36 18.58
N ARG A 22 -17.32 -1.09 18.96
CA ARG A 22 -16.25 -0.28 18.39
C ARG A 22 -14.86 -0.87 18.65
N GLY A 23 -14.63 -1.40 19.85
CA GLY A 23 -13.38 -2.09 20.19
C GLY A 23 -13.15 -3.32 19.34
N LYS A 24 -14.18 -4.14 19.12
CA LYS A 24 -14.14 -5.33 18.27
C LYS A 24 -13.92 -4.95 16.81
N HIS A 25 -14.59 -3.92 16.30
CA HIS A 25 -14.41 -3.42 14.94
C HIS A 25 -12.95 -2.99 14.67
N LYS A 26 -12.34 -2.20 15.58
CA LYS A 26 -10.92 -1.79 15.46
C LYS A 26 -9.96 -2.99 15.47
N GLU A 27 -10.24 -3.99 16.28
CA GLU A 27 -9.47 -5.24 16.30
C GLU A 27 -9.56 -5.97 14.97
N GLN A 28 -10.76 -6.19 14.46
CA GLN A 28 -10.99 -6.84 13.16
C GLN A 28 -10.31 -6.09 12.02
N LEU A 29 -10.41 -4.75 12.02
CA LEU A 29 -9.74 -3.89 11.05
C LEU A 29 -8.21 -4.11 11.08
N ALA A 30 -7.60 -4.09 12.27
CA ALA A 30 -6.17 -4.28 12.43
C ALA A 30 -5.71 -5.68 11.99
N LEU A 31 -6.46 -6.72 12.33
CA LEU A 31 -6.14 -8.09 11.92
C LEU A 31 -6.28 -8.28 10.41
N LYS A 32 -7.39 -7.83 9.80
CA LYS A 32 -7.60 -7.84 8.34
C LYS A 32 -6.51 -7.05 7.61
N TRP A 33 -6.09 -5.91 8.16
CA TRP A 33 -4.99 -5.13 7.60
C TRP A 33 -3.69 -5.93 7.54
N ILE A 34 -3.26 -6.49 8.67
CA ILE A 34 -2.02 -7.28 8.74
C ILE A 34 -2.12 -8.52 7.83
N TYR A 35 -3.28 -9.14 7.72
CA TYR A 35 -3.51 -10.27 6.83
C TYR A 35 -3.24 -9.91 5.37
N LYS A 36 -3.84 -8.82 4.88
CA LYS A 36 -3.68 -8.35 3.49
C LYS A 36 -2.23 -7.96 3.18
N TRP A 37 -1.57 -7.25 4.08
CA TRP A 37 -0.19 -6.77 3.89
C TRP A 37 0.88 -7.82 4.23
N GLY A 38 0.54 -8.85 4.98
CA GLY A 38 1.47 -9.84 5.54
C GLY A 38 2.20 -9.37 6.80
N TRP A 39 2.30 -8.07 7.03
CA TRP A 39 2.88 -7.44 8.21
C TRP A 39 2.42 -5.97 8.31
N SER A 40 2.64 -5.34 9.48
CA SER A 40 2.46 -3.90 9.64
C SER A 40 3.38 -3.33 10.71
N ALA A 41 3.54 -2.01 10.75
CA ALA A 41 4.19 -1.35 11.87
C ALA A 41 3.18 -1.03 12.98
N PRO A 42 3.60 -1.03 14.27
CA PRO A 42 2.72 -0.65 15.40
C PRO A 42 2.05 0.71 15.19
N SER A 43 2.79 1.70 14.69
CA SER A 43 2.28 3.05 14.41
C SER A 43 1.14 3.06 13.38
N VAL A 44 1.22 2.24 12.34
CA VAL A 44 0.15 2.13 11.34
C VAL A 44 -1.12 1.54 11.96
N ILE A 45 -0.99 0.46 12.75
CA ILE A 45 -2.13 -0.19 13.40
C ILE A 45 -2.80 0.75 14.41
N ASP A 46 -2.01 1.50 15.16
CA ASP A 46 -2.54 2.45 16.14
C ASP A 46 -3.21 3.65 15.44
N SER A 47 -2.67 4.11 14.30
CA SER A 47 -3.27 5.16 13.46
C SER A 47 -4.61 4.73 12.85
N LEU A 48 -4.69 3.54 12.26
CA LEU A 48 -5.94 2.96 11.71
C LEU A 48 -7.06 2.90 12.75
N ALA A 49 -6.69 2.64 14.01
CA ALA A 49 -7.66 2.65 15.11
C ALA A 49 -8.11 4.04 15.53
N GLY A 50 -7.56 5.13 14.96
CA GLY A 50 -7.78 6.51 15.41
C GLY A 50 -7.26 6.75 16.84
N ASN A 51 -6.29 5.97 17.28
CA ASN A 51 -5.78 5.97 18.65
C ASN A 51 -4.26 6.14 18.68
N VAL A 52 -3.76 7.20 18.05
CA VAL A 52 -2.34 7.54 18.14
C VAL A 52 -1.93 7.55 19.63
N GLY A 53 -1.01 6.66 19.98
CA GLY A 53 -0.48 6.53 21.35
C GLY A 53 -1.31 5.71 22.36
N ARG A 54 -2.42 5.06 21.97
CA ARG A 54 -3.25 4.23 22.87
C ARG A 54 -3.04 2.72 22.79
N GLY A 55 -2.08 2.27 22.00
CA GLY A 55 -1.56 0.92 22.06
C GLY A 55 -2.56 -0.20 21.69
N LEU A 56 -3.35 -0.05 20.62
CA LEU A 56 -4.11 -1.19 20.08
C LEU A 56 -3.17 -2.33 19.72
N SER A 57 -2.08 -2.01 19.04
CA SER A 57 -1.02 -2.94 18.66
C SER A 57 -0.50 -3.74 19.87
N SER A 58 -0.09 -3.06 20.93
CA SER A 58 0.40 -3.70 22.17
C SER A 58 -0.65 -4.58 22.85
N ARG A 59 -1.92 -4.18 22.81
CA ARG A 59 -3.03 -4.97 23.35
C ARG A 59 -3.24 -6.26 22.57
N LEU A 60 -3.16 -6.21 21.24
CA LEU A 60 -3.32 -7.40 20.40
C LEU A 60 -2.15 -8.37 20.56
N VAL A 61 -0.93 -7.85 20.76
CA VAL A 61 0.24 -8.67 21.13
C VAL A 61 0.02 -9.35 22.47
N LYS A 62 -0.39 -8.61 23.51
CA LYS A 62 -0.67 -9.19 24.87
C LYS A 62 -1.75 -10.26 24.84
N ARG A 63 -2.71 -10.17 23.91
CA ARG A 63 -3.77 -11.18 23.73
C ARG A 63 -3.34 -12.37 22.87
N GLY A 64 -2.09 -12.41 22.41
CA GLY A 64 -1.57 -13.49 21.59
C GLY A 64 -2.15 -13.55 20.17
N LEU A 65 -2.71 -12.44 19.66
CA LEU A 65 -3.22 -12.36 18.29
C LEU A 65 -2.14 -11.90 17.32
N LEU A 66 -1.15 -11.13 17.78
CA LEU A 66 -0.02 -10.63 17.02
C LEU A 66 1.31 -11.03 17.66
N ILE A 67 2.33 -11.16 16.81
CA ILE A 67 3.74 -11.25 17.21
C ILE A 67 4.42 -9.93 16.85
N GLU A 68 5.17 -9.36 17.81
CA GLU A 68 6.04 -8.22 17.56
C GLU A 68 7.47 -8.72 17.36
N THR A 69 8.08 -8.37 16.23
CA THR A 69 9.44 -8.75 15.88
C THR A 69 10.29 -7.53 15.59
N ARG A 70 11.51 -7.45 16.13
CA ARG A 70 12.46 -6.39 15.83
C ARG A 70 12.99 -6.55 14.40
N THR A 71 13.21 -5.43 13.74
CA THR A 71 13.81 -5.40 12.40
C THR A 71 15.32 -5.16 12.47
N GLY A 72 16.07 -5.66 11.50
CA GLY A 72 17.53 -5.55 11.50
C GLY A 72 18.04 -4.11 11.41
N ASN A 73 17.39 -3.28 10.60
CA ASN A 73 17.79 -1.88 10.35
C ASN A 73 16.83 -0.84 10.95
N GLY A 74 15.93 -1.29 11.82
CA GLY A 74 14.91 -0.42 12.40
C GLY A 74 15.50 0.60 13.36
N GLY A 75 15.07 1.86 13.19
CA GLY A 75 15.57 2.98 13.97
C GLY A 75 16.94 3.53 13.52
N ILE A 76 17.65 2.85 12.63
CA ILE A 76 18.92 3.29 12.04
C ILE A 76 18.67 3.88 10.65
N THR A 77 17.93 3.17 9.81
CA THR A 77 17.60 3.62 8.46
C THR A 77 16.28 4.39 8.46
N LYS A 78 16.30 5.60 7.90
CA LYS A 78 15.10 6.45 7.77
C LYS A 78 13.96 5.69 7.08
N GLY A 79 12.79 5.70 7.68
CA GLY A 79 11.58 5.08 7.13
C GLY A 79 11.49 3.56 7.31
N VAL A 80 12.49 2.90 7.92
CA VAL A 80 12.40 1.49 8.30
C VAL A 80 11.83 1.39 9.72
N PRO A 81 10.72 0.66 9.95
CA PRO A 81 10.15 0.53 11.28
C PRO A 81 11.09 -0.28 12.18
N SER A 82 11.25 0.10 13.44
CA SER A 82 12.07 -0.64 14.43
C SER A 82 11.48 -2.01 14.78
N LYS A 83 10.20 -2.16 14.56
CA LYS A 83 9.44 -3.37 14.84
C LYS A 83 8.36 -3.58 13.80
N ILE A 84 8.06 -4.83 13.53
CA ILE A 84 6.93 -5.27 12.71
C ILE A 84 5.99 -6.14 13.53
N LEU A 85 4.74 -6.16 13.12
CA LEU A 85 3.66 -6.99 13.65
C LEU A 85 3.22 -7.98 12.58
N THR A 86 3.10 -9.24 12.96
CA THR A 86 2.54 -10.32 12.14
C THR A 86 1.45 -11.04 12.92
N LEU A 87 0.59 -11.79 12.22
CA LEU A 87 -0.42 -12.63 12.88
C LEU A 87 0.23 -13.84 13.56
N THR A 88 -0.28 -14.20 14.74
CA THR A 88 -0.10 -15.54 15.28
C THR A 88 -1.01 -16.53 14.56
N ARG A 89 -0.89 -17.84 14.83
CA ARG A 89 -1.85 -18.83 14.37
C ARG A 89 -3.28 -18.51 14.85
N THR A 90 -3.42 -18.05 16.09
CA THR A 90 -4.72 -17.63 16.64
C THR A 90 -5.27 -16.43 15.90
N GLY A 91 -4.45 -15.39 15.70
CA GLY A 91 -4.85 -14.20 14.96
C GLY A 91 -5.22 -14.50 13.51
N LEU A 92 -4.49 -15.41 12.84
CA LEU A 92 -4.81 -15.88 11.48
C LEU A 92 -6.18 -16.57 11.43
N ASN A 93 -6.41 -17.54 12.31
CA ASN A 93 -7.70 -18.24 12.37
C ASN A 93 -8.87 -17.29 12.64
N ASP A 94 -8.66 -16.26 13.47
CA ASP A 94 -9.70 -15.24 13.74
C ASP A 94 -9.99 -14.38 12.51
N VAL A 95 -8.98 -14.06 11.69
CA VAL A 95 -9.19 -13.33 10.43
C VAL A 95 -9.89 -14.19 9.40
N GLU A 96 -9.42 -15.41 9.18
CA GLU A 96 -9.98 -16.31 8.16
C GLU A 96 -11.47 -16.60 8.37
N ARG A 97 -11.95 -16.60 9.64
CA ARG A 97 -13.39 -16.68 9.96
C ARG A 97 -14.20 -15.44 9.59
N LEU A 98 -13.55 -14.33 9.27
CA LEU A 98 -14.17 -13.05 8.92
C LEU A 98 -14.11 -12.76 7.42
N LEU A 99 -13.52 -13.65 6.65
CA LEU A 99 -13.32 -13.51 5.21
C LEU A 99 -14.15 -14.56 4.47
N ASP A 100 -14.56 -14.21 3.26
CA ASP A 100 -15.16 -15.19 2.34
C ASP A 100 -14.05 -16.03 1.69
N GLU A 101 -14.39 -17.21 1.16
CA GLU A 101 -13.41 -18.15 0.61
C GLU A 101 -12.55 -17.57 -0.52
N ASP A 102 -13.12 -16.70 -1.33
CA ASP A 102 -12.42 -16.01 -2.42
C ASP A 102 -11.48 -14.89 -1.95
N GLU A 103 -11.66 -14.40 -0.71
CA GLU A 103 -10.76 -13.44 -0.08
C GLU A 103 -9.53 -14.10 0.58
N LEU A 104 -9.52 -15.44 0.72
CA LEU A 104 -8.42 -16.13 1.39
C LEU A 104 -7.12 -16.07 0.57
N LEU A 105 -6.05 -15.65 1.24
CA LEU A 105 -4.69 -15.52 0.69
C LEU A 105 -3.71 -16.39 1.48
N PRO A 106 -2.67 -16.94 0.83
CA PRO A 106 -1.57 -17.57 1.55
C PRO A 106 -0.93 -16.59 2.55
N TYR A 107 -0.82 -17.00 3.81
CA TYR A 107 -0.21 -16.19 4.86
C TYR A 107 1.04 -16.86 5.44
N GLU A 108 2.15 -16.11 5.47
CA GLU A 108 3.40 -16.57 6.09
C GLU A 108 3.40 -16.22 7.58
N LEU A 109 3.47 -17.25 8.42
CA LEU A 109 3.46 -17.08 9.88
C LEU A 109 4.85 -16.78 10.46
N ASP A 110 5.91 -17.15 9.76
CA ASP A 110 7.27 -16.88 10.24
C ASP A 110 7.66 -15.42 9.92
N PRO A 111 7.77 -14.56 10.95
CA PRO A 111 8.12 -13.15 10.74
C PRO A 111 9.54 -12.97 10.18
N HIS A 112 10.43 -13.97 10.33
CA HIS A 112 11.80 -13.89 9.82
C HIS A 112 11.89 -14.07 8.30
N LYS A 113 10.83 -14.57 7.67
CA LYS A 113 10.73 -14.65 6.21
C LYS A 113 10.32 -13.35 5.55
N ILE A 114 9.95 -12.33 6.32
CA ILE A 114 9.65 -11.00 5.79
C ILE A 114 10.95 -10.34 5.33
N LYS A 115 10.99 -10.00 4.04
CA LYS A 115 12.17 -9.39 3.42
C LYS A 115 12.42 -8.00 3.97
N GLN A 116 13.53 -7.84 4.68
CA GLN A 116 13.91 -6.58 5.36
C GLN A 116 14.10 -5.41 4.39
N ASP A 117 14.60 -5.67 3.17
CA ASP A 117 14.85 -4.65 2.16
C ASP A 117 13.58 -3.95 1.65
N PHE A 118 12.43 -4.61 1.78
CA PHE A 118 11.13 -4.06 1.35
C PHE A 118 10.33 -3.38 2.47
N LEU A 119 10.82 -3.38 3.72
CA LEU A 119 10.08 -2.81 4.84
C LEU A 119 9.81 -1.32 4.68
N ARG A 120 10.78 -0.54 4.21
CA ARG A 120 10.61 0.89 3.98
C ARG A 120 9.53 1.14 2.94
N HIS A 121 9.63 0.49 1.80
CA HIS A 121 8.66 0.59 0.71
C HIS A 121 7.26 0.18 1.17
N GLY A 122 7.11 -0.99 1.76
CA GLY A 122 5.83 -1.48 2.27
C GLY A 122 5.24 -0.60 3.36
N LEU A 123 6.06 0.00 4.24
CA LEU A 123 5.58 0.95 5.25
C LEU A 123 4.99 2.22 4.61
N TYR A 124 5.63 2.76 3.58
CA TYR A 124 5.11 3.93 2.86
C TYR A 124 3.78 3.60 2.18
N ALA A 125 3.70 2.46 1.49
CA ALA A 125 2.46 2.00 0.87
C ALA A 125 1.32 1.86 1.90
N GLN A 126 1.61 1.29 3.06
CA GLN A 126 0.65 1.18 4.15
C GLN A 126 0.22 2.53 4.70
N LYS A 127 1.17 3.45 4.99
CA LYS A 127 0.87 4.78 5.52
C LYS A 127 -0.03 5.58 4.59
N VAL A 128 0.30 5.64 3.29
CA VAL A 128 -0.51 6.40 2.32
C VAL A 128 -1.90 5.79 2.15
N THR A 129 -2.01 4.46 2.16
CA THR A 129 -3.31 3.77 2.09
C THR A 129 -4.13 4.03 3.34
N ALA A 130 -3.53 3.96 4.54
CA ALA A 130 -4.22 4.26 5.79
C ALA A 130 -4.76 5.70 5.85
N ASN A 131 -4.01 6.67 5.30
CA ASN A 131 -4.44 8.06 5.23
C ASN A 131 -5.65 8.25 4.31
N VAL A 132 -5.69 7.55 3.17
CA VAL A 132 -6.80 7.66 2.21
C VAL A 132 -8.06 6.96 2.71
N MET A 133 -7.94 5.92 3.54
CA MET A 133 -9.09 5.21 4.14
C MET A 133 -10.02 6.10 4.97
N GLY A 134 -9.55 7.28 5.41
CA GLY A 134 -10.37 8.26 6.11
C GLY A 134 -11.32 9.06 5.19
N SER A 135 -11.18 8.95 3.87
CA SER A 135 -12.04 9.62 2.90
C SER A 135 -13.40 8.91 2.79
N GLU A 136 -14.49 9.68 2.76
CA GLU A 136 -15.86 9.15 2.55
C GLU A 136 -16.03 8.43 1.19
N LYS A 137 -15.19 8.75 0.22
CA LYS A 137 -15.19 8.17 -1.13
C LYS A 137 -14.40 6.88 -1.25
N PHE A 138 -13.64 6.52 -0.21
CA PHE A 138 -12.82 5.31 -0.23
C PHE A 138 -13.68 4.07 -0.01
N ILE A 139 -13.67 3.17 -0.99
CA ILE A 139 -14.42 1.91 -0.96
C ILE A 139 -13.55 0.77 -0.44
N GLY A 140 -12.28 0.71 -0.87
CA GLY A 140 -11.36 -0.36 -0.50
C GLY A 140 -10.03 -0.28 -1.24
N PHE A 141 -9.21 -1.31 -1.06
CA PHE A 141 -7.92 -1.42 -1.72
C PHE A 141 -7.53 -2.87 -1.97
N GLN A 142 -6.66 -3.07 -2.96
CA GLN A 142 -5.99 -4.33 -3.24
C GLN A 142 -4.49 -4.15 -3.03
N THR A 143 -3.88 -5.04 -2.26
CA THR A 143 -2.43 -5.10 -2.06
C THR A 143 -1.76 -5.77 -3.26
N GLU A 144 -0.44 -5.62 -3.38
CA GLU A 144 0.36 -6.31 -4.40
C GLU A 144 0.05 -7.82 -4.44
N LYS A 145 -0.10 -8.49 -3.28
CA LYS A 145 -0.43 -9.91 -3.20
C LYS A 145 -1.78 -10.25 -3.84
N GLU A 146 -2.80 -9.42 -3.58
CA GLU A 146 -4.14 -9.60 -4.16
C GLU A 146 -4.10 -9.33 -5.67
N ILE A 147 -3.36 -8.32 -6.11
CA ILE A 147 -3.18 -7.99 -7.54
C ILE A 147 -2.46 -9.15 -8.26
N GLN A 148 -1.37 -9.68 -7.69
CA GLN A 148 -0.60 -10.79 -8.27
C GLN A 148 -1.45 -12.06 -8.48
N ARG A 149 -2.41 -12.33 -7.62
CA ARG A 149 -3.30 -13.50 -7.73
C ARG A 149 -4.15 -13.49 -8.98
N ILE A 150 -4.57 -12.30 -9.42
CA ILE A 150 -5.49 -12.11 -10.56
C ILE A 150 -4.80 -11.53 -11.79
N ALA A 151 -3.53 -11.17 -11.70
CA ALA A 151 -2.81 -10.49 -12.76
C ALA A 151 -2.49 -11.46 -13.92
N GLU A 152 -2.76 -11.00 -15.12
CA GLU A 152 -2.29 -11.64 -16.33
C GLU A 152 -0.78 -11.41 -16.53
N SER A 153 -0.12 -12.37 -17.16
CA SER A 153 1.31 -12.25 -17.46
C SER A 153 1.59 -11.04 -18.34
N GLY A 154 2.57 -10.23 -17.96
CA GLY A 154 3.00 -9.04 -18.71
C GLY A 154 2.24 -7.76 -18.37
N VAL A 155 1.20 -7.80 -17.53
CA VAL A 155 0.52 -6.61 -17.02
C VAL A 155 1.31 -6.03 -15.85
N LYS A 156 1.46 -4.70 -15.86
CA LYS A 156 2.11 -4.01 -14.73
C LYS A 156 1.33 -4.25 -13.44
N GLN A 157 2.04 -4.72 -12.44
CA GLN A 157 1.53 -4.85 -11.08
C GLN A 157 1.84 -3.56 -10.32
N HIS A 158 0.81 -2.96 -9.74
CA HIS A 158 0.92 -1.79 -8.87
C HIS A 158 1.22 -2.22 -7.43
N ASP A 159 1.87 -1.35 -6.66
CA ASP A 159 2.12 -1.61 -5.24
C ASP A 159 0.81 -1.73 -4.46
N VAL A 160 -0.18 -0.92 -4.84
CA VAL A 160 -1.55 -0.94 -4.31
C VAL A 160 -2.50 -0.45 -5.41
N ILE A 161 -3.73 -0.95 -5.43
CA ILE A 161 -4.83 -0.33 -6.17
C ILE A 161 -5.85 0.16 -5.15
N TRP A 162 -6.14 1.48 -5.16
CA TRP A 162 -7.24 2.04 -4.38
C TRP A 162 -8.52 2.05 -5.21
N HIS A 163 -9.62 1.72 -4.57
CA HIS A 163 -10.96 1.87 -5.10
C HIS A 163 -11.60 3.10 -4.43
N ILE A 164 -11.77 4.18 -5.20
CA ILE A 164 -12.31 5.47 -4.74
C ILE A 164 -13.48 5.84 -5.64
N ASP A 165 -14.69 5.96 -5.10
CA ASP A 165 -15.91 6.07 -5.89
C ASP A 165 -15.94 4.93 -6.95
N ASN A 166 -16.07 5.31 -8.23
CA ASN A 166 -16.07 4.35 -9.36
C ASN A 166 -14.69 4.23 -10.03
N ALA A 167 -13.62 4.77 -9.42
CA ALA A 167 -12.30 4.78 -10.00
C ALA A 167 -11.36 3.79 -9.32
N ARG A 168 -10.53 3.12 -10.13
CA ARG A 168 -9.36 2.35 -9.71
C ARG A 168 -8.12 3.20 -9.86
N ILE A 169 -7.39 3.44 -8.79
CA ILE A 169 -6.18 4.27 -8.78
C ILE A 169 -5.00 3.36 -8.51
N GLY A 170 -4.11 3.18 -9.50
CA GLY A 170 -2.85 2.47 -9.33
C GLY A 170 -1.88 3.33 -8.54
N VAL A 171 -1.33 2.81 -7.45
CA VAL A 171 -0.40 3.52 -6.56
C VAL A 171 0.99 2.93 -6.72
N GLU A 172 1.97 3.80 -6.88
CA GLU A 172 3.39 3.46 -7.03
C GLU A 172 4.22 4.23 -6.00
N ILE A 173 4.98 3.52 -5.21
CA ILE A 173 5.89 4.08 -4.21
C ILE A 173 7.32 4.01 -4.76
N GLU A 174 7.88 5.11 -5.17
CA GLU A 174 9.21 5.18 -5.77
C GLU A 174 10.21 5.85 -4.84
N LEU A 175 10.90 5.06 -4.03
CA LEU A 175 11.89 5.55 -3.05
C LEU A 175 13.32 5.57 -3.59
N THR A 176 13.55 4.93 -4.75
CA THR A 176 14.84 4.85 -5.42
C THR A 176 14.65 5.06 -6.91
N ALA A 177 15.45 5.94 -7.52
CA ALA A 177 15.34 6.20 -8.94
C ALA A 177 15.69 4.96 -9.77
N LYS A 178 14.79 4.52 -10.63
CA LYS A 178 15.08 3.54 -11.67
C LYS A 178 15.82 4.22 -12.83
N TRP A 179 16.69 3.46 -13.51
CA TRP A 179 17.48 3.97 -14.63
C TRP A 179 17.38 3.02 -15.84
N ASN A 180 17.60 3.55 -17.04
CA ASN A 180 17.62 2.78 -18.27
C ASN A 180 16.40 1.85 -18.42
N ARG A 181 16.63 0.59 -18.78
CA ARG A 181 15.58 -0.40 -19.03
C ARG A 181 14.53 -0.51 -17.91
N PRO A 182 14.86 -0.66 -16.61
CA PRO A 182 13.85 -0.69 -15.55
C PRO A 182 12.98 0.55 -15.48
N PHE A 183 13.54 1.72 -15.80
CA PHE A 183 12.78 2.97 -15.87
C PHE A 183 11.84 2.98 -17.07
N ASP A 184 12.36 2.66 -18.27
CA ASP A 184 11.57 2.64 -19.49
C ASP A 184 10.41 1.64 -19.41
N GLN A 185 10.68 0.43 -18.92
CA GLN A 185 9.65 -0.60 -18.69
C GLN A 185 8.60 -0.16 -17.68
N PHE A 186 9.00 0.56 -16.63
CA PHE A 186 8.07 1.13 -15.66
C PHE A 186 7.14 2.17 -16.32
N ILE A 187 7.69 3.13 -17.06
CA ILE A 187 6.91 4.17 -17.74
C ILE A 187 5.92 3.55 -18.74
N ILE A 188 6.38 2.63 -19.58
CA ILE A 188 5.52 1.91 -20.54
C ILE A 188 4.42 1.14 -19.80
N GLY A 189 4.76 0.40 -18.75
CA GLY A 189 3.80 -0.37 -17.97
C GLY A 189 2.72 0.51 -17.33
N CYS A 190 3.09 1.66 -16.78
CA CYS A 190 2.14 2.64 -16.25
C CYS A 190 1.19 3.15 -17.33
N ALA A 191 1.72 3.52 -18.50
CA ALA A 191 0.91 3.99 -19.62
C ALA A 191 -0.06 2.90 -20.11
N GLN A 192 0.41 1.68 -20.27
CA GLN A 192 -0.40 0.52 -20.66
C GLN A 192 -1.49 0.21 -19.66
N SER A 193 -1.20 0.27 -18.35
CA SER A 193 -2.19 0.05 -17.29
C SER A 193 -3.35 1.05 -17.34
N ILE A 194 -3.05 2.32 -17.67
CA ILE A 194 -4.05 3.36 -17.84
C ILE A 194 -4.84 3.15 -19.15
N THR A 195 -4.17 2.84 -20.27
CA THR A 195 -4.82 2.73 -21.58
C THR A 195 -5.65 1.47 -21.73
N SER A 196 -5.27 0.37 -21.11
CA SER A 196 -6.07 -0.86 -21.05
C SER A 196 -7.30 -0.73 -20.12
N GLY A 197 -7.37 0.33 -19.32
CA GLY A 197 -8.41 0.49 -18.31
C GLY A 197 -8.19 -0.40 -17.08
N ALA A 198 -7.00 -1.00 -16.89
CA ALA A 198 -6.67 -1.73 -15.66
C ALA A 198 -6.73 -0.79 -14.44
N VAL A 199 -6.30 0.46 -14.61
CA VAL A 199 -6.54 1.55 -13.67
C VAL A 199 -7.06 2.79 -14.41
N ASN A 200 -7.81 3.65 -13.71
CA ASN A 200 -8.30 4.91 -14.28
C ASN A 200 -7.25 6.03 -14.17
N GLN A 201 -6.47 5.99 -13.10
CA GLN A 201 -5.44 6.98 -12.77
C GLN A 201 -4.24 6.28 -12.13
N LEU A 202 -3.09 6.95 -12.20
CA LEU A 202 -1.87 6.59 -11.49
C LEU A 202 -1.58 7.62 -10.40
N PHE A 203 -1.22 7.15 -9.22
CA PHE A 203 -0.73 7.98 -8.13
C PHE A 203 0.69 7.56 -7.77
N LEU A 204 1.65 8.38 -8.18
CA LEU A 204 3.08 8.16 -7.94
C LEU A 204 3.53 8.96 -6.72
N ILE A 205 4.13 8.29 -5.76
CA ILE A 205 4.55 8.85 -4.49
C ILE A 205 6.04 8.60 -4.28
N SER A 206 6.76 9.62 -3.87
CA SER A 206 8.17 9.53 -3.50
C SER A 206 8.50 10.47 -2.36
N ASP A 207 9.50 10.15 -1.56
CA ASP A 207 10.07 11.08 -0.58
C ASP A 207 11.24 11.92 -1.15
N ALA A 208 11.50 11.78 -2.47
CA ALA A 208 12.53 12.52 -3.18
C ALA A 208 11.92 13.38 -4.32
N PRO A 209 11.93 14.72 -4.20
CA PRO A 209 11.38 15.62 -5.23
C PRO A 209 11.97 15.40 -6.63
N ALA A 210 13.25 15.03 -6.70
CA ALA A 210 13.93 14.75 -7.97
C ALA A 210 13.33 13.52 -8.70
N ILE A 211 12.92 12.49 -7.95
CA ILE A 211 12.23 11.32 -8.49
C ILE A 211 10.86 11.78 -9.05
N ILE A 212 10.08 12.48 -8.26
CA ILE A 212 8.77 13.02 -8.69
C ILE A 212 8.88 13.82 -9.97
N LYS A 213 9.83 14.76 -10.02
CA LYS A 213 10.06 15.62 -11.20
C LYS A 213 10.38 14.77 -12.44
N ARG A 214 11.29 13.81 -12.31
CA ARG A 214 11.73 12.95 -13.40
C ARG A 214 10.59 12.10 -13.96
N TYR A 215 9.83 11.46 -13.09
CA TYR A 215 8.73 10.58 -13.50
C TYR A 215 7.58 11.38 -14.12
N LYS A 216 7.27 12.56 -13.57
CA LYS A 216 6.29 13.47 -14.14
C LYS A 216 6.67 13.92 -15.55
N GLN A 217 7.94 14.24 -15.78
CA GLN A 217 8.45 14.59 -17.12
C GLN A 217 8.39 13.40 -18.08
N ALA A 218 8.73 12.20 -17.62
CA ALA A 218 8.69 11.00 -18.47
C ALA A 218 7.27 10.58 -18.85
N LEU A 219 6.28 10.74 -17.96
CA LEU A 219 4.86 10.41 -18.16
C LEU A 219 4.07 11.54 -18.84
N THR A 220 4.70 12.27 -19.78
CA THR A 220 4.07 13.31 -20.60
C THR A 220 3.70 12.73 -21.96
N GLY A 221 2.50 13.04 -22.47
CA GLY A 221 2.04 12.60 -23.79
C GLY A 221 2.99 12.97 -24.92
N GLY A 222 3.06 12.14 -25.94
CA GLY A 222 3.97 12.28 -27.06
C GLY A 222 5.42 11.85 -26.79
N ASN A 223 5.84 11.64 -25.53
CA ASN A 223 7.19 11.14 -25.25
C ASN A 223 7.40 9.74 -25.85
N GLN A 224 8.59 9.53 -26.40
CA GLN A 224 9.02 8.28 -26.98
C GLN A 224 9.95 7.53 -26.03
N ILE A 225 9.54 6.34 -25.61
CA ILE A 225 10.25 5.51 -24.64
C ILE A 225 10.78 4.26 -25.32
N PRO A 226 12.08 3.90 -25.16
CA PRO A 226 12.64 2.67 -25.73
C PRO A 226 11.89 1.43 -25.27
N ARG A 227 11.49 0.57 -26.22
CA ARG A 227 10.98 -0.76 -25.93
C ARG A 227 12.13 -1.73 -25.78
N TRP A 228 12.09 -2.51 -24.72
CA TRP A 228 13.12 -3.50 -24.42
C TRP A 228 12.57 -4.90 -24.63
N VAL A 229 13.27 -5.70 -25.41
CA VAL A 229 12.97 -7.11 -25.66
C VAL A 229 14.16 -7.98 -25.30
N GLN A 230 13.91 -9.21 -24.96
CA GLN A 230 14.96 -10.19 -24.69
C GLN A 230 15.21 -10.98 -25.98
N ASN A 231 16.46 -10.96 -26.49
CA ASN A 231 16.82 -11.73 -27.67
C ASN A 231 16.95 -13.23 -27.36
N LYS A 232 17.19 -14.05 -28.38
CA LYS A 232 17.33 -15.51 -28.25
C LYS A 232 18.42 -15.95 -27.26
N LYS A 233 19.43 -15.12 -27.03
CA LYS A 233 20.53 -15.36 -26.06
C LYS A 233 20.22 -14.80 -24.69
N ARG A 234 18.97 -14.34 -24.44
CA ARG A 234 18.50 -13.72 -23.20
C ARG A 234 19.17 -12.38 -22.84
N PHE A 235 19.82 -11.72 -23.79
CA PHE A 235 20.28 -10.34 -23.60
C PHE A 235 19.16 -9.35 -23.92
N TRP A 236 19.14 -8.24 -23.19
CA TRP A 236 18.19 -7.17 -23.41
C TRP A 236 18.70 -6.22 -24.50
N GLU A 237 17.85 -5.92 -25.44
CA GLU A 237 18.09 -4.98 -26.53
C GLU A 237 16.87 -4.11 -26.78
N THR A 238 17.08 -2.93 -27.36
CA THR A 238 15.99 -2.03 -27.70
C THR A 238 15.36 -2.49 -29.02
N ASN A 239 14.03 -2.52 -29.07
CA ASN A 239 13.25 -2.86 -30.26
C ASN A 239 12.16 -1.82 -30.50
N GLY A 240 12.51 -0.73 -31.13
CA GLY A 240 11.64 0.39 -31.45
C GLY A 240 11.32 1.27 -30.24
N LEU A 241 10.34 2.13 -30.41
CA LEU A 241 9.89 3.10 -29.44
C LEU A 241 8.42 2.88 -29.10
N PHE A 242 8.05 3.24 -27.89
CA PHE A 242 6.67 3.35 -27.43
C PHE A 242 6.34 4.82 -27.26
N THR A 243 5.38 5.32 -28.04
CA THR A 243 4.90 6.69 -27.88
C THR A 243 3.81 6.74 -26.82
N LEU A 244 4.00 7.57 -25.80
CA LEU A 244 2.99 7.76 -24.77
C LEU A 244 1.74 8.43 -25.35
N PRO A 245 0.54 7.96 -24.96
CA PRO A 245 -0.72 8.58 -25.39
C PRO A 245 -0.81 10.04 -25.00
N GLU A 246 -1.34 10.87 -25.90
CA GLU A 246 -1.60 12.27 -25.61
C GLU A 246 -2.56 12.43 -24.42
N GLY A 247 -2.25 13.37 -23.55
CA GLY A 247 -3.06 13.68 -22.35
C GLY A 247 -2.91 12.68 -21.20
N ILE A 248 -1.97 11.71 -21.28
CA ILE A 248 -1.74 10.74 -20.20
C ILE A 248 -1.36 11.43 -18.88
N GLU A 249 -0.64 12.56 -18.95
CA GLU A 249 -0.23 13.36 -17.78
C GLU A 249 -1.40 13.81 -16.92
N ARG A 250 -2.61 13.97 -17.50
CA ARG A 250 -3.84 14.33 -16.78
C ARG A 250 -4.36 13.21 -15.88
N LYS A 251 -3.94 11.97 -16.15
CA LYS A 251 -4.29 10.78 -15.39
C LYS A 251 -3.20 10.37 -14.40
N VAL A 252 -2.11 11.13 -14.31
CA VAL A 252 -0.97 10.85 -13.44
C VAL A 252 -0.87 11.94 -12.38
N LEU A 253 -1.12 11.56 -11.14
CA LEU A 253 -0.88 12.40 -9.97
C LEU A 253 0.48 12.04 -9.37
N CYS A 254 1.30 13.03 -9.10
CA CYS A 254 2.60 12.85 -8.47
C CYS A 254 2.65 13.66 -7.18
N GLN A 255 2.98 13.01 -6.07
CA GLN A 255 3.01 13.63 -4.76
C GLN A 255 4.29 13.27 -4.00
N GLU A 256 4.88 14.28 -3.37
CA GLU A 256 5.93 14.07 -2.39
C GLU A 256 5.32 13.53 -1.08
N PHE A 257 5.87 12.42 -0.60
CA PHE A 257 5.51 11.90 0.72
C PHE A 257 6.21 12.73 1.79
N LYS A 258 5.42 13.38 2.63
CA LYS A 258 5.91 14.08 3.84
C LYS A 258 5.54 13.22 5.04
N ASP A 259 6.56 12.75 5.78
CA ASP A 259 6.32 12.15 7.09
C ASP A 259 5.73 13.25 8.01
N TYR A 260 4.49 13.09 8.40
CA TYR A 260 3.85 13.89 9.45
C TYR A 260 3.99 13.17 10.78
#